data_a1dc70a8445d7ab8160f9cdcf33063d1
#
_entry.id   a1dc70a8445d7ab8160f9cdcf33063d1
#
_cell.length_a   1.000
_cell.length_b   1.000
_cell.length_c   1.000
_cell.angle_alpha   90.00
_cell.angle_beta   90.00
_cell.angle_gamma   90.00
#
_symmetry.space_group_name_H-M   'P 1'
#
loop_
_entity.id
_entity.type
_entity.pdbx_description
1 polymer ?
#
loop_
_entity_poly.entity_id
_entity_poly.type
_entity_poly.pdbx_seq_one_letter_code
_entity_poly.pdbx_strand_id
1 'polypeptide(L)'
;VSGRIELKTREQMRVMARAGVIVERALAAARAACVPGARTADVDAAAAAVIAEAGATSNFLGYHGFPATTCVSVNEEVVHGIPGDRVLAAGDLVSVDCGAVVEGWHGDSAITVIVGGDASRQDRALVAATDRALWAGIAALATADRISDVSAAIEEVADEARLHPIDGYVGHGIGTQMHQAPDVPNYRTRGRSPRVRPGMCLALEPMLVIGTDESAILNDEWTVVSVDGSRAAHWEHSVAVHEDGIWVLTAADGGASRLAEHGVVPVAP
;
A
#
# COMPACT_ATOMS: atom_id res chain seq x y z
N VAL A 1 -0.44 14.25 7.53
CA VAL A 1 -1.09 14.21 8.88
C VAL A 1 -0.20 14.96 9.88
N SER A 2 -0.68 16.07 10.44
CA SER A 2 0.04 16.83 11.48
C SER A 2 -0.33 16.28 12.86
N GLY A 3 0.64 15.77 13.63
CA GLY A 3 0.36 15.24 14.96
C GLY A 3 1.61 14.71 15.67
N ARG A 4 1.41 14.26 16.91
CA ARG A 4 2.45 13.54 17.64
C ARG A 4 2.57 12.13 17.06
N ILE A 5 3.80 11.73 16.72
CA ILE A 5 4.08 10.35 16.25
C ILE A 5 3.83 9.38 17.40
N GLU A 6 2.96 8.39 17.17
CA GLU A 6 2.68 7.30 18.09
C GLU A 6 3.80 6.26 17.98
N LEU A 7 4.48 5.99 19.09
CA LEU A 7 5.51 4.96 19.15
C LEU A 7 4.93 3.70 19.78
N LYS A 8 5.05 2.58 19.11
CA LYS A 8 4.53 1.27 19.50
C LYS A 8 5.59 0.47 20.26
N THR A 9 5.15 -0.28 21.25
CA THR A 9 5.97 -1.32 21.87
C THR A 9 6.05 -2.55 20.95
N ARG A 10 7.03 -3.42 21.16
CA ARG A 10 7.12 -4.70 20.42
C ARG A 10 5.86 -5.54 20.53
N GLU A 11 5.23 -5.58 21.71
CA GLU A 11 3.95 -6.29 21.91
C GLU A 11 2.85 -5.75 21.01
N GLN A 12 2.72 -4.43 20.91
CA GLN A 12 1.77 -3.77 20.01
C GLN A 12 2.08 -4.07 18.54
N MET A 13 3.37 -4.07 18.14
CA MET A 13 3.80 -4.47 16.80
C MET A 13 3.43 -5.91 16.48
N ARG A 14 3.51 -6.84 17.45
CA ARG A 14 3.06 -8.23 17.26
C ARG A 14 1.56 -8.32 17.03
N VAL A 15 0.76 -7.49 17.69
CA VAL A 15 -0.68 -7.40 17.41
C VAL A 15 -0.92 -6.87 16.00
N MET A 16 -0.21 -5.81 15.60
CA MET A 16 -0.27 -5.28 14.24
C MET A 16 0.16 -6.32 13.19
N ALA A 17 1.18 -7.14 13.48
CA ALA A 17 1.58 -8.24 12.59
C ALA A 17 0.46 -9.28 12.41
N ARG A 18 -0.35 -9.54 13.45
CA ARG A 18 -1.54 -10.41 13.30
C ARG A 18 -2.58 -9.78 12.35
N ALA A 19 -2.82 -8.48 12.46
CA ALA A 19 -3.67 -7.76 11.51
C ALA A 19 -3.08 -7.82 10.10
N GLY A 20 -1.78 -7.59 9.96
CA GLY A 20 -1.06 -7.63 8.68
C GLY A 20 -1.12 -8.99 7.97
N VAL A 21 -0.98 -10.10 8.70
CA VAL A 21 -1.13 -11.45 8.11
C VAL A 21 -2.56 -11.71 7.62
N ILE A 22 -3.58 -11.14 8.28
CA ILE A 22 -4.96 -11.21 7.80
C ILE A 22 -5.10 -10.42 6.49
N VAL A 23 -4.51 -9.22 6.41
CA VAL A 23 -4.49 -8.39 5.19
C VAL A 23 -3.80 -9.13 4.04
N GLU A 24 -2.63 -9.73 4.27
CA GLU A 24 -1.93 -10.53 3.24
C GLU A 24 -2.83 -11.65 2.67
N ARG A 25 -3.53 -12.38 3.56
CA ARG A 25 -4.46 -13.43 3.14
C ARG A 25 -5.67 -12.87 2.39
N ALA A 26 -6.20 -11.73 2.81
CA ALA A 26 -7.31 -11.04 2.14
C ALA A 26 -6.90 -10.57 0.74
N LEU A 27 -5.72 -9.98 0.60
CA LEU A 27 -5.15 -9.59 -0.70
C LEU A 27 -4.87 -10.80 -1.60
N ALA A 28 -4.46 -11.94 -1.05
CA ALA A 28 -4.30 -13.18 -1.81
C ALA A 28 -5.64 -13.68 -2.37
N ALA A 29 -6.73 -13.60 -1.58
CA ALA A 29 -8.08 -13.94 -2.03
C ALA A 29 -8.60 -12.95 -3.09
N ALA A 30 -8.40 -11.65 -2.88
CA ALA A 30 -8.73 -10.60 -3.85
C ALA A 30 -7.99 -10.79 -5.18
N ARG A 31 -6.67 -11.08 -5.12
CA ARG A 31 -5.86 -11.41 -6.30
C ARG A 31 -6.43 -12.59 -7.08
N ALA A 32 -6.86 -13.65 -6.40
CA ALA A 32 -7.46 -14.83 -7.03
C ALA A 32 -8.82 -14.53 -7.67
N ALA A 33 -9.56 -13.53 -7.16
CA ALA A 33 -10.83 -13.07 -7.71
C ALA A 33 -10.65 -12.09 -8.89
N CYS A 34 -9.47 -11.50 -9.11
CA CYS A 34 -9.17 -10.62 -10.24
C CYS A 34 -9.02 -11.45 -11.54
N VAL A 35 -10.12 -11.93 -12.07
CA VAL A 35 -10.17 -12.71 -13.32
C VAL A 35 -11.06 -12.03 -14.35
N PRO A 36 -10.84 -12.27 -15.67
CA PRO A 36 -11.72 -11.71 -16.70
C PRO A 36 -13.17 -12.10 -16.47
N GLY A 37 -14.09 -11.13 -16.50
CA GLY A 37 -15.52 -11.33 -16.28
C GLY A 37 -15.97 -11.18 -14.81
N ALA A 38 -15.07 -11.14 -13.84
CA ALA A 38 -15.41 -10.80 -12.46
C ALA A 38 -15.76 -9.30 -12.34
N ARG A 39 -16.60 -8.95 -11.38
CA ARG A 39 -16.86 -7.55 -11.03
C ARG A 39 -15.91 -7.08 -9.92
N THR A 40 -15.65 -5.77 -9.84
CA THR A 40 -14.85 -5.23 -8.73
C THR A 40 -15.49 -5.52 -7.37
N ALA A 41 -16.82 -5.59 -7.27
CA ALA A 41 -17.55 -6.04 -6.08
C ALA A 41 -17.24 -7.51 -5.68
N ASP A 42 -16.96 -8.39 -6.65
CA ASP A 42 -16.60 -9.78 -6.36
C ASP A 42 -15.18 -9.87 -5.76
N VAL A 43 -14.29 -8.96 -6.15
CA VAL A 43 -12.93 -8.81 -5.58
C VAL A 43 -13.01 -8.34 -4.12
N ASP A 44 -13.82 -7.32 -3.85
CA ASP A 44 -14.09 -6.82 -2.49
C ASP A 44 -14.67 -7.92 -1.59
N ALA A 45 -15.69 -8.63 -2.08
CA ALA A 45 -16.34 -9.72 -1.34
C ALA A 45 -15.36 -10.84 -0.97
N ALA A 46 -14.40 -11.17 -1.84
CA ALA A 46 -13.39 -12.19 -1.56
C ALA A 46 -12.46 -11.78 -0.40
N ALA A 47 -12.00 -10.53 -0.36
CA ALA A 47 -11.20 -10.00 0.74
C ALA A 47 -12.02 -9.89 2.04
N ALA A 48 -13.24 -9.37 1.96
CA ALA A 48 -14.16 -9.21 3.08
C ALA A 48 -14.42 -10.54 3.80
N ALA A 49 -14.60 -11.63 3.04
CA ALA A 49 -14.82 -12.96 3.59
C ALA A 49 -13.63 -13.42 4.47
N VAL A 50 -12.39 -13.20 4.03
CA VAL A 50 -11.19 -13.56 4.79
C VAL A 50 -11.07 -12.75 6.09
N ILE A 51 -11.33 -11.44 6.03
CA ILE A 51 -11.30 -10.56 7.22
C ILE A 51 -12.35 -11.00 8.24
N ALA A 52 -13.58 -11.28 7.78
CA ALA A 52 -14.67 -11.71 8.63
C ALA A 52 -14.41 -13.10 9.25
N GLU A 53 -13.89 -14.06 8.47
CA GLU A 53 -13.52 -15.40 8.95
C GLU A 53 -12.44 -15.35 10.04
N ALA A 54 -11.51 -14.40 9.92
CA ALA A 54 -10.46 -14.17 10.92
C ALA A 54 -10.97 -13.46 12.20
N GLY A 55 -12.23 -13.03 12.24
CA GLY A 55 -12.80 -12.26 13.36
C GLY A 55 -12.25 -10.84 13.47
N ALA A 56 -11.64 -10.33 12.41
CA ALA A 56 -11.15 -8.95 12.30
C ALA A 56 -12.23 -8.03 11.70
N THR A 57 -11.97 -6.71 11.74
CA THR A 57 -12.80 -5.71 11.06
C THR A 57 -12.01 -4.99 10.00
N SER A 58 -12.69 -4.47 8.96
CA SER A 58 -12.03 -3.66 7.92
C SER A 58 -11.64 -2.28 8.47
N ASN A 59 -10.52 -1.74 7.98
CA ASN A 59 -10.12 -0.35 8.19
C ASN A 59 -11.01 0.62 7.42
N PHE A 60 -11.48 0.22 6.21
CA PHE A 60 -12.06 1.11 5.21
C PHE A 60 -13.57 1.22 5.33
N LEU A 61 -14.28 0.12 5.62
CA LEU A 61 -15.75 0.13 5.69
C LEU A 61 -16.24 1.12 6.75
N GLY A 62 -16.89 2.19 6.28
CA GLY A 62 -17.39 3.28 7.14
C GLY A 62 -16.36 4.38 7.46
N TYR A 63 -15.10 4.22 7.08
CA TYR A 63 -14.07 5.26 7.28
C TYR A 63 -14.41 6.50 6.46
N HIS A 64 -14.70 7.61 7.13
CA HIS A 64 -15.23 8.84 6.51
C HIS A 64 -16.42 8.62 5.54
N GLY A 65 -17.14 7.51 5.72
CA GLY A 65 -18.28 7.15 4.87
C GLY A 65 -17.94 6.25 3.68
N PHE A 66 -16.69 5.75 3.56
CA PHE A 66 -16.33 4.81 2.49
C PHE A 66 -17.21 3.56 2.55
N PRO A 67 -17.82 3.10 1.41
CA PRO A 67 -18.90 2.13 1.46
C PRO A 67 -18.47 0.66 1.37
N ALA A 68 -17.16 0.35 1.25
CA ALA A 68 -16.67 -0.99 0.97
C ALA A 68 -15.56 -1.45 1.92
N THR A 69 -15.20 -2.72 1.87
CA THR A 69 -14.15 -3.33 2.70
C THR A 69 -12.77 -3.08 2.14
N THR A 70 -12.65 -2.97 0.82
CA THR A 70 -11.40 -2.69 0.08
C THR A 70 -11.60 -1.54 -0.89
N CYS A 71 -10.50 -0.89 -1.30
CA CYS A 71 -10.51 -0.09 -2.52
C CYS A 71 -10.11 -1.00 -3.70
N VAL A 72 -10.81 -0.88 -4.83
CA VAL A 72 -10.51 -1.61 -6.06
C VAL A 72 -10.43 -0.61 -7.21
N SER A 73 -9.22 -0.20 -7.56
CA SER A 73 -8.93 0.84 -8.55
C SER A 73 -8.45 0.20 -9.85
N VAL A 74 -9.04 0.57 -10.99
CA VAL A 74 -8.82 -0.11 -12.27
C VAL A 74 -8.23 0.85 -13.30
N ASN A 75 -7.08 0.50 -13.87
CA ASN A 75 -6.38 1.21 -14.96
C ASN A 75 -5.93 2.63 -14.57
N GLU A 76 -6.68 3.67 -15.03
CA GLU A 76 -6.46 5.09 -14.74
C GLU A 76 -6.86 5.49 -13.31
N GLU A 77 -7.60 4.65 -12.61
CA GLU A 77 -7.91 4.85 -11.21
C GLU A 77 -6.64 4.55 -10.38
N VAL A 78 -6.15 5.57 -9.70
CA VAL A 78 -4.89 5.49 -8.92
C VAL A 78 -5.14 4.79 -7.59
N VAL A 79 -6.10 5.33 -6.80
CA VAL A 79 -6.48 4.82 -5.48
C VAL A 79 -7.96 5.12 -5.18
N HIS A 80 -8.46 4.54 -4.11
CA HIS A 80 -9.80 4.74 -3.54
C HIS A 80 -10.96 4.39 -4.47
N GLY A 81 -10.73 3.57 -5.50
CA GLY A 81 -11.81 3.07 -6.36
C GLY A 81 -12.86 2.32 -5.55
N ILE A 82 -14.13 2.71 -5.67
CA ILE A 82 -15.25 2.05 -4.98
C ILE A 82 -15.61 0.77 -5.73
N PRO A 83 -15.54 -0.43 -5.10
CA PRO A 83 -15.96 -1.67 -5.72
C PRO A 83 -17.46 -1.64 -6.12
N GLY A 84 -17.78 -2.14 -7.31
CA GLY A 84 -19.13 -2.10 -7.84
C GLY A 84 -19.32 -3.05 -9.03
N ASP A 85 -20.18 -2.66 -9.97
CA ASP A 85 -20.56 -3.49 -11.11
C ASP A 85 -19.58 -3.44 -12.29
N ARG A 86 -18.45 -2.72 -12.19
CA ARG A 86 -17.39 -2.71 -13.21
C ARG A 86 -16.88 -4.12 -13.43
N VAL A 87 -16.98 -4.60 -14.67
CA VAL A 87 -16.52 -5.93 -15.07
C VAL A 87 -15.07 -5.85 -15.54
N LEU A 88 -14.23 -6.71 -14.98
CA LEU A 88 -12.80 -6.78 -15.30
C LEU A 88 -12.57 -7.46 -16.64
N ALA A 89 -11.69 -6.89 -17.45
CA ALA A 89 -11.26 -7.44 -18.73
C ALA A 89 -9.81 -7.95 -18.65
N ALA A 90 -9.45 -8.88 -19.54
CA ALA A 90 -8.05 -9.29 -19.67
C ALA A 90 -7.17 -8.09 -20.04
N GLY A 91 -6.05 -7.91 -19.35
CA GLY A 91 -5.14 -6.78 -19.50
C GLY A 91 -5.46 -5.57 -18.62
N ASP A 92 -6.53 -5.58 -17.83
CA ASP A 92 -6.75 -4.54 -16.83
C ASP A 92 -5.67 -4.59 -15.74
N LEU A 93 -5.21 -3.43 -15.30
CA LEU A 93 -4.46 -3.28 -14.07
C LEU A 93 -5.46 -3.01 -12.94
N VAL A 94 -5.43 -3.83 -11.91
CA VAL A 94 -6.32 -3.70 -10.74
C VAL A 94 -5.48 -3.53 -9.49
N SER A 95 -5.50 -2.36 -8.91
CA SER A 95 -4.93 -2.09 -7.60
C SER A 95 -5.99 -2.39 -6.54
N VAL A 96 -5.68 -3.32 -5.66
CA VAL A 96 -6.53 -3.67 -4.51
C VAL A 96 -5.81 -3.24 -3.25
N ASP A 97 -6.46 -2.38 -2.49
CA ASP A 97 -5.97 -1.88 -1.21
C ASP A 97 -6.90 -2.37 -0.10
N CYS A 98 -6.31 -2.93 0.96
CA CYS A 98 -7.04 -3.68 1.98
C CYS A 98 -6.39 -3.52 3.34
N GLY A 99 -7.22 -3.20 4.33
CA GLY A 99 -6.78 -3.12 5.70
C GLY A 99 -7.65 -3.88 6.69
N ALA A 100 -7.04 -4.30 7.80
CA ALA A 100 -7.72 -5.00 8.88
C ALA A 100 -7.33 -4.47 10.26
N VAL A 101 -8.26 -4.62 11.21
CA VAL A 101 -8.08 -4.22 12.61
C VAL A 101 -8.19 -5.46 13.51
N VAL A 102 -7.18 -5.65 14.36
CA VAL A 102 -7.16 -6.67 15.41
C VAL A 102 -6.90 -5.99 16.74
N GLU A 103 -7.79 -6.17 17.72
CA GLU A 103 -7.66 -5.57 19.07
C GLU A 103 -7.40 -4.05 19.05
N GLY A 104 -7.97 -3.33 18.07
CA GLY A 104 -7.80 -1.89 17.90
C GLY A 104 -6.50 -1.47 17.21
N TRP A 105 -5.70 -2.41 16.67
CA TRP A 105 -4.47 -2.15 15.93
C TRP A 105 -4.66 -2.46 14.45
N HIS A 106 -4.22 -1.53 13.61
CA HIS A 106 -4.39 -1.56 12.16
C HIS A 106 -3.21 -2.22 11.45
N GLY A 107 -3.52 -2.92 10.36
CA GLY A 107 -2.57 -3.32 9.32
C GLY A 107 -3.17 -2.89 7.98
N ASP A 108 -2.34 -2.46 7.04
CA ASP A 108 -2.71 -1.90 5.74
C ASP A 108 -1.75 -2.31 4.66
N SER A 109 -2.25 -2.67 3.47
CA SER A 109 -1.41 -3.09 2.36
C SER A 109 -2.18 -3.08 1.04
N ALA A 110 -1.46 -2.81 -0.06
CA ALA A 110 -2.01 -2.84 -1.41
C ALA A 110 -1.15 -3.64 -2.39
N ILE A 111 -1.81 -4.19 -3.40
CA ILE A 111 -1.18 -4.89 -4.52
C ILE A 111 -1.79 -4.44 -5.85
N THR A 112 -1.01 -4.49 -6.94
CA THR A 112 -1.55 -4.34 -8.29
C THR A 112 -1.47 -5.68 -9.03
N VAL A 113 -2.60 -6.08 -9.64
CA VAL A 113 -2.78 -7.32 -10.38
C VAL A 113 -3.00 -7.02 -11.86
N ILE A 114 -2.39 -7.80 -12.75
CA ILE A 114 -2.71 -7.80 -14.19
C ILE A 114 -3.74 -8.91 -14.44
N VAL A 115 -4.96 -8.53 -14.81
CA VAL A 115 -6.07 -9.46 -15.03
C VAL A 115 -5.78 -10.36 -16.25
N GLY A 116 -5.90 -11.68 -16.08
CA GLY A 116 -5.64 -12.66 -17.15
C GLY A 116 -4.20 -12.75 -17.62
N GLY A 117 -3.27 -11.96 -17.07
CA GLY A 117 -1.85 -11.99 -17.37
C GLY A 117 -1.45 -11.38 -18.72
N ASP A 118 -2.40 -10.95 -19.55
CA ASP A 118 -2.15 -10.35 -20.86
C ASP A 118 -2.15 -8.83 -20.78
N ALA A 119 -0.97 -8.24 -20.69
CA ALA A 119 -0.78 -6.79 -20.60
C ALA A 119 0.31 -6.32 -21.55
N SER A 120 0.32 -5.02 -21.84
CA SER A 120 1.39 -4.40 -22.61
C SER A 120 2.74 -4.51 -21.88
N ARG A 121 3.85 -4.34 -22.61
CA ARG A 121 5.18 -4.26 -22.01
C ARG A 121 5.28 -3.08 -21.01
N GLN A 122 4.60 -1.98 -21.33
CA GLN A 122 4.59 -0.77 -20.52
C GLN A 122 3.85 -1.00 -19.20
N ASP A 123 2.68 -1.66 -19.24
CA ASP A 123 1.91 -2.00 -18.03
C ASP A 123 2.68 -2.94 -17.10
N ARG A 124 3.31 -3.98 -17.68
CA ARG A 124 4.18 -4.87 -16.88
C ARG A 124 5.34 -4.13 -16.25
N ALA A 125 5.94 -3.17 -16.98
CA ALA A 125 7.03 -2.36 -16.46
C ALA A 125 6.55 -1.42 -15.33
N LEU A 126 5.36 -0.80 -15.47
CA LEU A 126 4.74 0.01 -14.43
C LEU A 126 4.53 -0.80 -13.15
N VAL A 127 3.82 -1.91 -13.22
CA VAL A 127 3.52 -2.75 -12.04
C VAL A 127 4.81 -3.23 -11.35
N ALA A 128 5.78 -3.71 -12.13
CA ALA A 128 7.06 -4.18 -11.59
C ALA A 128 7.92 -3.05 -11.00
N ALA A 129 7.89 -1.85 -11.57
CA ALA A 129 8.65 -0.72 -11.05
C ALA A 129 8.04 -0.18 -9.75
N THR A 130 6.70 -0.14 -9.65
CA THR A 130 6.01 0.29 -8.42
C THR A 130 6.29 -0.68 -7.26
N ASP A 131 6.25 -1.99 -7.51
CA ASP A 131 6.66 -3.01 -6.54
C ASP A 131 8.14 -2.84 -6.12
N ARG A 132 9.06 -2.64 -7.07
CA ARG A 132 10.48 -2.38 -6.74
C ARG A 132 10.66 -1.09 -5.94
N ALA A 133 9.92 -0.03 -6.25
CA ALA A 133 9.98 1.24 -5.53
C ALA A 133 9.56 1.06 -4.07
N LEU A 134 8.49 0.29 -3.81
CA LEU A 134 8.09 -0.08 -2.45
C LEU A 134 9.23 -0.78 -1.70
N TRP A 135 9.81 -1.84 -2.28
CA TRP A 135 10.84 -2.62 -1.60
C TRP A 135 12.16 -1.86 -1.44
N ALA A 136 12.50 -0.94 -2.36
CA ALA A 136 13.61 -0.01 -2.19
C ALA A 136 13.39 0.92 -0.98
N GLY A 137 12.18 1.48 -0.84
CA GLY A 137 11.79 2.28 0.32
C GLY A 137 11.86 1.50 1.64
N ILE A 138 11.33 0.27 1.67
CA ILE A 138 11.37 -0.61 2.85
C ILE A 138 12.82 -0.95 3.22
N ALA A 139 13.65 -1.30 2.25
CA ALA A 139 15.06 -1.59 2.49
C ALA A 139 15.82 -0.37 3.02
N ALA A 140 15.58 0.82 2.44
CA ALA A 140 16.16 2.07 2.92
C ALA A 140 15.76 2.36 4.38
N LEU A 141 14.52 2.05 4.79
CA LEU A 141 14.03 2.26 6.14
C LEU A 141 14.88 1.54 7.21
N ALA A 142 15.50 0.41 6.86
CA ALA A 142 16.36 -0.35 7.79
C ALA A 142 17.55 0.46 8.33
N THR A 143 18.03 1.46 7.59
CA THR A 143 19.20 2.28 7.95
C THR A 143 18.94 3.79 7.86
N ALA A 144 17.72 4.21 7.53
CA ALA A 144 17.36 5.60 7.33
C ALA A 144 17.48 6.42 8.62
N ASP A 145 18.08 7.58 8.54
CA ASP A 145 18.04 8.59 9.61
C ASP A 145 16.70 9.32 9.63
N ARG A 146 16.11 9.53 8.45
CA ARG A 146 14.92 10.34 8.24
C ARG A 146 13.96 9.69 7.24
N ILE A 147 12.69 10.05 7.32
CA ILE A 147 11.66 9.64 6.34
C ILE A 147 12.04 10.08 4.91
N SER A 148 12.72 11.24 4.75
CA SER A 148 13.21 11.68 3.43
C SER A 148 14.19 10.71 2.75
N ASP A 149 14.88 9.87 3.50
CA ASP A 149 15.80 8.88 2.93
C ASP A 149 14.99 7.75 2.27
N VAL A 150 13.86 7.37 2.89
CA VAL A 150 12.89 6.44 2.32
C VAL A 150 12.24 7.02 1.06
N SER A 151 11.76 8.26 1.15
CA SER A 151 11.17 8.99 0.01
C SER A 151 12.13 9.06 -1.18
N ALA A 152 13.42 9.32 -0.91
CA ALA A 152 14.45 9.40 -1.94
C ALA A 152 14.68 8.05 -2.65
N ALA A 153 14.65 6.94 -1.89
CA ALA A 153 14.82 5.60 -2.46
C ALA A 153 13.64 5.18 -3.34
N ILE A 154 12.41 5.56 -2.97
CA ILE A 154 11.21 5.32 -3.77
C ILE A 154 11.27 6.10 -5.09
N GLU A 155 11.57 7.41 -5.02
CA GLU A 155 11.62 8.28 -6.18
C GLU A 155 12.74 7.89 -7.15
N GLU A 156 13.90 7.44 -6.66
CA GLU A 156 15.01 6.99 -7.49
C GLU A 156 14.59 5.84 -8.42
N VAL A 157 13.83 4.87 -7.92
CA VAL A 157 13.29 3.77 -8.74
C VAL A 157 12.25 4.27 -9.73
N ALA A 158 11.39 5.23 -9.34
CA ALA A 158 10.42 5.84 -10.24
C ALA A 158 11.11 6.60 -11.38
N ASP A 159 12.13 7.41 -11.07
CA ASP A 159 12.92 8.17 -12.04
C ASP A 159 13.63 7.25 -13.04
N GLU A 160 14.28 6.18 -12.56
CA GLU A 160 14.93 5.18 -13.43
C GLU A 160 13.93 4.52 -14.39
N ALA A 161 12.72 4.26 -13.92
CA ALA A 161 11.63 3.68 -14.71
C ALA A 161 10.92 4.72 -15.60
N ARG A 162 11.20 6.01 -15.45
CA ARG A 162 10.50 7.13 -16.09
C ARG A 162 9.00 7.11 -15.78
N LEU A 163 8.69 6.89 -14.51
CA LEU A 163 7.34 6.93 -13.93
C LEU A 163 7.26 8.08 -12.94
N HIS A 164 6.04 8.53 -12.66
CA HIS A 164 5.80 9.66 -11.77
C HIS A 164 5.00 9.20 -10.54
N PRO A 165 5.51 9.46 -9.31
CA PRO A 165 4.67 9.38 -8.11
C PRO A 165 3.54 10.41 -8.20
N ILE A 166 2.32 10.00 -7.91
CA ILE A 166 1.15 10.91 -7.89
C ILE A 166 1.35 11.98 -6.82
N ASP A 167 1.11 13.24 -7.19
CA ASP A 167 1.21 14.38 -6.26
C ASP A 167 0.07 14.37 -5.24
N GLY A 168 0.38 14.69 -3.99
CA GLY A 168 -0.58 14.84 -2.90
C GLY A 168 -0.98 13.54 -2.18
N TYR A 169 -0.59 12.36 -2.68
CA TYR A 169 -0.84 11.07 -2.03
C TYR A 169 0.46 10.49 -1.50
N VAL A 170 0.46 10.14 -0.21
CA VAL A 170 1.68 9.81 0.53
C VAL A 170 1.40 8.71 1.55
N GLY A 171 2.39 7.90 1.86
CA GLY A 171 2.35 6.98 2.95
C GLY A 171 2.22 7.69 4.32
N HIS A 172 2.00 6.93 5.36
CA HIS A 172 1.62 7.47 6.66
C HIS A 172 2.10 6.61 7.83
N GLY A 173 2.07 7.18 9.03
CA GLY A 173 2.13 6.39 10.25
C GLY A 173 0.85 5.58 10.42
N ILE A 174 0.96 4.39 11.01
CA ILE A 174 -0.18 3.49 11.27
C ILE A 174 -0.08 2.90 12.68
N GLY A 175 -1.22 2.64 13.33
CA GLY A 175 -1.24 2.10 14.68
C GLY A 175 -2.64 1.94 15.24
N THR A 176 -3.02 2.74 16.23
CA THR A 176 -4.39 2.79 16.79
C THR A 176 -5.38 3.51 15.88
N GLN A 177 -4.89 4.16 14.84
CA GLN A 177 -5.65 4.73 13.74
C GLN A 177 -4.98 4.31 12.43
N MET A 178 -5.73 4.24 11.35
CA MET A 178 -5.22 3.91 10.03
C MET A 178 -4.21 4.95 9.59
N HIS A 179 -4.61 6.21 9.50
CA HIS A 179 -3.72 7.32 9.12
C HIS A 179 -3.25 8.12 10.33
N GLN A 180 -1.95 8.10 10.59
CA GLN A 180 -1.28 8.83 11.67
C GLN A 180 -0.05 9.58 11.15
N ALA A 181 0.47 10.50 11.96
CA ALA A 181 1.80 11.07 11.70
C ALA A 181 2.91 9.98 11.85
N PRO A 182 3.99 10.06 11.07
CA PRO A 182 4.29 11.08 10.07
C PRO A 182 3.74 10.74 8.68
N ASP A 183 3.66 11.72 7.79
CA ASP A 183 3.54 11.48 6.36
C ASP A 183 4.84 10.86 5.83
N VAL A 184 4.72 9.95 4.86
CA VAL A 184 5.83 9.27 4.16
C VAL A 184 5.69 9.54 2.65
N PRO A 185 6.19 10.68 2.15
CA PRO A 185 6.10 11.00 0.74
C PRO A 185 6.81 9.97 -0.15
N ASN A 186 6.26 9.72 -1.34
CA ASN A 186 6.85 8.84 -2.35
C ASN A 186 7.89 9.55 -3.24
N TYR A 187 8.20 10.80 -2.92
CA TYR A 187 9.12 11.69 -3.64
C TYR A 187 9.83 12.62 -2.67
N ARG A 188 10.95 13.20 -3.11
CA ARG A 188 11.73 14.15 -2.31
C ARG A 188 10.94 15.43 -2.07
N THR A 189 10.79 15.80 -0.81
CA THR A 189 10.13 17.04 -0.39
C THR A 189 11.14 18.06 0.11
N ARG A 190 10.80 19.34 -0.02
CA ARG A 190 11.59 20.43 0.57
C ARG A 190 11.26 20.56 2.06
N GLY A 191 12.28 20.81 2.88
CA GLY A 191 12.09 21.08 4.30
C GLY A 191 12.64 19.98 5.20
N ARG A 192 12.26 20.07 6.51
CA ARG A 192 12.77 19.16 7.53
C ARG A 192 11.89 17.92 7.63
N SER A 193 12.47 16.77 7.27
CA SER A 193 11.80 15.46 7.42
C SER A 193 11.93 14.93 8.86
N PRO A 194 10.91 14.21 9.38
CA PRO A 194 10.98 13.51 10.66
C PRO A 194 12.13 12.50 10.71
N ARG A 195 12.71 12.32 11.92
CA ARG A 195 13.67 11.25 12.15
C ARG A 195 12.96 9.90 12.26
N VAL A 196 13.53 8.87 11.65
CA VAL A 196 13.13 7.49 11.91
C VAL A 196 13.53 7.11 13.34
N ARG A 197 12.63 6.46 14.07
CA ARG A 197 12.84 6.05 15.46
C ARG A 197 12.26 4.67 15.73
N PRO A 198 12.89 3.86 16.58
CA PRO A 198 12.26 2.67 17.13
C PRO A 198 10.88 2.98 17.73
N GLY A 199 9.93 2.11 17.50
CA GLY A 199 8.52 2.31 17.85
C GLY A 199 7.64 2.81 16.72
N MET A 200 8.19 3.33 15.63
CA MET A 200 7.39 3.72 14.46
C MET A 200 6.85 2.48 13.73
N CYS A 201 5.59 2.58 13.30
CA CYS A 201 5.01 1.73 12.27
C CYS A 201 4.50 2.63 11.16
N LEU A 202 4.86 2.30 9.92
CA LEU A 202 4.66 3.14 8.75
C LEU A 202 4.03 2.32 7.63
N ALA A 203 3.05 2.90 6.94
CA ALA A 203 2.60 2.46 5.63
C ALA A 203 3.49 3.14 4.57
N LEU A 204 4.15 2.35 3.76
CA LEU A 204 4.90 2.79 2.59
C LEU A 204 4.09 2.35 1.37
N GLU A 205 3.69 3.31 0.53
CA GLU A 205 2.66 3.08 -0.49
C GLU A 205 2.92 3.87 -1.78
N PRO A 206 3.95 3.53 -2.56
CA PRO A 206 4.16 4.19 -3.83
C PRO A 206 2.97 3.96 -4.78
N MET A 207 2.41 5.07 -5.27
CA MET A 207 1.43 5.15 -6.33
C MET A 207 2.11 5.77 -7.54
N LEU A 208 2.41 4.97 -8.55
CA LEU A 208 3.12 5.42 -9.74
C LEU A 208 2.22 5.43 -10.97
N VAL A 209 2.42 6.42 -11.84
CA VAL A 209 1.71 6.57 -13.11
C VAL A 209 2.68 6.69 -14.29
N ILE A 210 2.18 6.35 -15.48
CA ILE A 210 2.97 6.43 -16.73
C ILE A 210 3.05 7.88 -17.24
N GLY A 211 1.99 8.65 -17.03
CA GLY A 211 1.82 10.02 -17.56
C GLY A 211 2.10 11.11 -16.53
N THR A 212 1.20 12.09 -16.44
CA THR A 212 1.33 13.19 -15.48
C THR A 212 1.11 12.73 -14.04
N ASP A 213 1.76 13.40 -13.09
CA ASP A 213 1.56 13.24 -11.64
C ASP A 213 0.29 13.93 -11.12
N GLU A 214 -0.43 14.65 -11.99
CA GLU A 214 -1.68 15.31 -11.63
C GLU A 214 -2.85 14.32 -11.55
N SER A 215 -3.69 14.48 -10.53
CA SER A 215 -4.86 13.64 -10.28
C SER A 215 -6.12 14.45 -10.06
N ALA A 216 -7.27 13.80 -10.19
CA ALA A 216 -8.58 14.36 -9.89
C ALA A 216 -9.44 13.34 -9.13
N ILE A 217 -10.34 13.83 -8.29
CA ILE A 217 -11.32 13.00 -7.58
C ILE A 217 -12.61 12.98 -8.43
N LEU A 218 -13.19 11.80 -8.63
CA LEU A 218 -14.44 11.62 -9.34
C LEU A 218 -15.66 12.11 -8.53
N ASN A 219 -16.84 12.15 -9.17
CA ASN A 219 -18.08 12.61 -8.55
C ASN A 219 -18.59 11.72 -7.39
N ASP A 220 -18.00 10.54 -7.21
CA ASP A 220 -18.25 9.67 -6.06
C ASP A 220 -17.54 10.14 -4.78
N GLU A 221 -16.77 11.23 -4.86
CA GLU A 221 -16.02 11.89 -3.79
C GLU A 221 -14.85 11.04 -3.23
N TRP A 222 -14.52 9.89 -3.88
CA TRP A 222 -13.49 8.94 -3.43
C TRP A 222 -12.48 8.59 -4.53
N THR A 223 -12.96 8.09 -5.66
CA THR A 223 -12.09 7.53 -6.69
C THR A 223 -11.16 8.61 -7.27
N VAL A 224 -9.86 8.38 -7.10
CA VAL A 224 -8.79 9.24 -7.62
C VAL A 224 -8.32 8.71 -8.95
N VAL A 225 -8.30 9.56 -9.97
CA VAL A 225 -7.88 9.20 -11.34
C VAL A 225 -6.73 10.08 -11.81
N SER A 226 -5.89 9.55 -12.71
CA SER A 226 -4.92 10.36 -13.46
C SER A 226 -5.67 11.29 -14.41
N VAL A 227 -5.29 12.59 -14.49
CA VAL A 227 -6.02 13.56 -15.31
C VAL A 227 -5.83 13.35 -16.81
N ASP A 228 -4.76 12.68 -17.23
CA ASP A 228 -4.45 12.37 -18.63
C ASP A 228 -4.93 10.98 -19.06
N GLY A 229 -5.59 10.22 -18.17
CA GLY A 229 -6.07 8.86 -18.43
C GLY A 229 -4.96 7.80 -18.47
N SER A 230 -3.74 8.12 -18.03
CA SER A 230 -2.67 7.15 -17.95
C SER A 230 -2.90 6.13 -16.85
N ARG A 231 -2.39 4.91 -17.08
CA ARG A 231 -2.53 3.83 -16.12
C ARG A 231 -1.65 4.03 -14.90
N ALA A 232 -2.16 3.60 -13.74
CA ALA A 232 -1.50 3.66 -12.45
C ALA A 232 -1.26 2.25 -11.86
N ALA A 233 -0.32 2.17 -10.93
CA ALA A 233 -0.13 1.02 -10.06
C ALA A 233 0.11 1.50 -8.62
N HIS A 234 -0.41 0.73 -7.66
CA HIS A 234 -0.27 0.97 -6.24
C HIS A 234 0.22 -0.31 -5.55
N TRP A 235 1.29 -0.19 -4.78
CA TRP A 235 1.79 -1.24 -3.91
C TRP A 235 2.05 -0.67 -2.53
N GLU A 236 1.73 -1.45 -1.50
CA GLU A 236 1.87 -0.97 -0.13
C GLU A 236 2.23 -2.10 0.83
N HIS A 237 2.99 -1.75 1.87
CA HIS A 237 3.17 -2.55 3.07
C HIS A 237 3.22 -1.68 4.33
N SER A 238 2.64 -2.20 5.42
CA SER A 238 2.89 -1.70 6.77
C SER A 238 4.19 -2.29 7.32
N VAL A 239 5.08 -1.44 7.83
CA VAL A 239 6.42 -1.82 8.30
C VAL A 239 6.64 -1.31 9.72
N ALA A 240 7.10 -2.16 10.63
CA ALA A 240 7.54 -1.81 11.97
C ALA A 240 9.04 -1.52 12.02
N VAL A 241 9.42 -0.48 12.77
CA VAL A 241 10.82 -0.14 13.11
C VAL A 241 11.01 -0.32 14.60
N HIS A 242 11.99 -1.12 15.00
CA HIS A 242 12.34 -1.34 16.40
C HIS A 242 13.88 -1.32 16.61
N GLU A 243 14.33 -1.50 17.84
CA GLU A 243 15.74 -1.31 18.21
C GLU A 243 16.71 -2.25 17.45
N ASP A 244 16.23 -3.44 17.04
CA ASP A 244 17.07 -4.45 16.38
C ASP A 244 16.92 -4.47 14.85
N GLY A 245 15.99 -3.68 14.29
CA GLY A 245 15.79 -3.62 12.84
C GLY A 245 14.35 -3.29 12.41
N ILE A 246 13.96 -3.82 11.26
CA ILE A 246 12.61 -3.65 10.69
C ILE A 246 11.90 -5.00 10.52
N TRP A 247 10.57 -4.96 10.46
CA TRP A 247 9.71 -6.09 10.15
C TRP A 247 8.53 -5.66 9.30
N VAL A 248 8.33 -6.30 8.15
CA VAL A 248 7.15 -6.04 7.31
C VAL A 248 5.95 -6.75 7.92
N LEU A 249 5.04 -5.96 8.52
CA LEU A 249 3.88 -6.46 9.27
C LEU A 249 2.88 -7.20 8.39
N THR A 250 2.79 -6.81 7.12
CA THR A 250 1.85 -7.33 6.12
C THR A 250 2.48 -8.36 5.17
N ALA A 251 3.58 -8.97 5.58
CA ALA A 251 4.19 -10.12 4.92
C ALA A 251 4.45 -11.22 5.95
N ALA A 252 4.01 -12.46 5.68
CA ALA A 252 4.09 -13.57 6.63
C ALA A 252 5.53 -13.92 7.04
N ASP A 253 6.49 -13.71 6.14
CA ASP A 253 7.92 -13.90 6.39
C ASP A 253 8.63 -12.62 6.90
N GLY A 254 7.86 -11.56 7.24
CA GLY A 254 8.39 -10.25 7.63
C GLY A 254 9.14 -9.53 6.52
N GLY A 255 8.94 -9.95 5.26
CA GLY A 255 9.62 -9.43 4.08
C GLY A 255 10.97 -10.08 3.79
N ALA A 256 11.32 -11.18 4.46
CA ALA A 256 12.66 -11.79 4.37
C ALA A 256 13.06 -12.15 2.93
N SER A 257 12.13 -12.74 2.15
CA SER A 257 12.37 -13.14 0.76
C SER A 257 12.76 -11.96 -0.14
N ARG A 258 12.09 -10.82 0.01
CA ARG A 258 12.28 -9.63 -0.82
C ARG A 258 13.44 -8.76 -0.33
N LEU A 259 13.57 -8.59 0.99
CA LEU A 259 14.65 -7.80 1.60
C LEU A 259 16.03 -8.42 1.39
N ALA A 260 16.11 -9.74 1.19
CA ALA A 260 17.36 -10.42 0.86
C ALA A 260 17.99 -9.88 -0.45
N GLU A 261 17.19 -9.45 -1.42
CA GLU A 261 17.66 -8.83 -2.67
C GLU A 261 18.38 -7.49 -2.42
N HIS A 262 18.09 -6.84 -1.29
CA HIS A 262 18.68 -5.59 -0.83
C HIS A 262 19.73 -5.78 0.26
N GLY A 263 20.08 -7.02 0.61
CA GLY A 263 21.05 -7.32 1.69
C GLY A 263 20.54 -6.98 3.10
N VAL A 264 19.23 -6.82 3.29
CA VAL A 264 18.59 -6.54 4.58
C VAL A 264 17.99 -7.83 5.16
N VAL A 265 18.24 -8.08 6.44
CA VAL A 265 17.63 -9.19 7.18
C VAL A 265 16.60 -8.61 8.13
N PRO A 266 15.29 -8.90 7.94
CA PRO A 266 14.27 -8.41 8.86
C PRO A 266 14.38 -9.12 10.21
N VAL A 267 14.03 -8.42 11.27
CA VAL A 267 14.04 -8.93 12.66
C VAL A 267 12.63 -8.80 13.23
N ALA A 268 12.07 -9.90 13.74
CA ALA A 268 10.73 -9.89 14.33
C ALA A 268 10.68 -9.05 15.62
N PRO A 269 9.62 -8.28 15.83
CA PRO A 269 9.44 -7.46 17.01
C PRO A 269 9.15 -8.26 18.28
#